data_d53949b51cf8f7c2794e1c7707e93de4
#
_entry.id   d53949b51cf8f7c2794e1c7707e93de4
#
_cell.length_a   1.000
_cell.length_b   1.000
_cell.length_c   1.000
_cell.angle_alpha   90.00
_cell.angle_beta   90.00
_cell.angle_gamma   90.00
#
_symmetry.space_group_name_H-M   'P 1'
#
loop_
_entity.id
_entity.type
_entity.pdbx_description
1 polymer ?
#
loop_
_entity_poly.entity_id
_entity_poly.type
_entity_poly.pdbx_seq_one_letter_code
_entity_poly.pdbx_strand_id
1 'polypeptide(L)'
;MSYKEKAVSRVLERVLISEADKDRKERARNDFAFFCQTYLPHIFRKPFADFQLEIISFLENPEMKRVVVAAPREHGKTSLIYLGYVLWSILYGKHKFIVCIGASEQRAKEQLEDIRLELENNTAILQDFGEVIKRATVERIDTVHTTVISRGAGQKLRGLVKRGERPDLVILDDIESEEHANSKSLRDKLKKWFYRVVMGLSQNAKIFVIGTILHYDSLLNELITRGQELGWFAKKYKAITDEGMPLHPYLWTLEALERKKQEIGSYAFASEYMNEPLSDEDRIFRPEWIKYYEEKLDLSKLDIVAGVDPSTGKEKGDYTAIAVLGRGRETGRIYSLLIYNKRATPNELIDTLISVQLTFKPSLIVFEEVAFQEVYRKLIQEIASKRGVSLPIRGVKPHANKVLRAQKLVPFFEGGLIYFAKGQEEAVKQLLEFPFSAHDDIVDALVYAVMALEERATAFPYKFLKLRWL
;
A
#
# COMPACT_ATOMS: atom_id res chain seq x y z
N MET A 1 41.25 -13.27 51.25
CA MET A 1 40.72 -11.89 51.21
C MET A 1 40.06 -11.53 52.53
N SER A 2 40.55 -10.51 53.20
CA SER A 2 39.96 -10.03 54.45
C SER A 2 38.59 -9.38 54.22
N TYR A 3 37.78 -9.25 55.26
CA TYR A 3 36.48 -8.59 55.20
C TYR A 3 36.60 -7.14 54.68
N LYS A 4 37.71 -6.44 55.00
CA LYS A 4 37.99 -5.12 54.45
C LYS A 4 38.27 -5.11 52.94
N GLU A 5 39.01 -6.08 52.43
CA GLU A 5 39.30 -6.21 51.01
C GLU A 5 38.01 -6.48 50.19
N LYS A 6 37.07 -7.30 50.70
CA LYS A 6 35.79 -7.53 50.11
C LYS A 6 34.85 -6.29 50.11
N ALA A 7 34.93 -5.49 51.18
CA ALA A 7 34.18 -4.24 51.27
C ALA A 7 34.72 -3.18 50.31
N VAL A 8 36.06 -3.05 50.21
CA VAL A 8 36.70 -2.14 49.25
C VAL A 8 36.44 -2.56 47.82
N SER A 9 36.51 -3.86 47.51
CA SER A 9 36.19 -4.38 46.16
C SER A 9 34.73 -4.06 45.76
N ARG A 10 33.75 -4.24 46.67
CA ARG A 10 32.33 -3.88 46.40
C ARG A 10 32.12 -2.37 46.22
N VAL A 11 32.87 -1.53 46.95
CA VAL A 11 32.81 -0.07 46.80
C VAL A 11 33.41 0.34 45.45
N LEU A 12 34.57 -0.21 45.08
CA LEU A 12 35.19 0.03 43.77
C LEU A 12 34.32 -0.46 42.60
N GLU A 13 33.72 -1.64 42.70
CA GLU A 13 32.78 -2.13 41.73
C GLU A 13 31.56 -1.18 41.55
N ARG A 14 31.00 -0.68 42.66
CA ARG A 14 29.89 0.29 42.60
C ARG A 14 30.32 1.63 41.99
N VAL A 15 31.52 2.10 42.28
CA VAL A 15 32.04 3.35 41.68
C VAL A 15 32.29 3.19 40.20
N LEU A 16 32.92 2.08 39.77
CA LEU A 16 33.17 1.78 38.35
C LEU A 16 31.87 1.60 37.56
N ILE A 17 30.87 0.91 38.13
CA ILE A 17 29.54 0.77 37.51
C ILE A 17 28.87 2.16 37.39
N SER A 18 28.96 3.01 38.43
CA SER A 18 28.40 4.36 38.41
C SER A 18 29.05 5.28 37.37
N GLU A 19 30.38 5.15 37.13
CA GLU A 19 31.07 5.89 36.08
C GLU A 19 30.67 5.40 34.68
N ALA A 20 30.64 4.09 34.46
CA ALA A 20 30.20 3.50 33.21
C ALA A 20 28.73 3.87 32.85
N ASP A 21 27.87 3.94 33.87
CA ASP A 21 26.46 4.38 33.68
C ASP A 21 26.38 5.87 33.33
N LYS A 22 27.23 6.72 33.92
CA LYS A 22 27.28 8.15 33.55
C LYS A 22 27.77 8.34 32.13
N ASP A 23 28.83 7.66 31.73
CA ASP A 23 29.37 7.72 30.38
C ASP A 23 28.35 7.23 29.37
N ARG A 24 27.62 6.16 29.68
CA ARG A 24 26.53 5.63 28.85
C ARG A 24 25.42 6.67 28.65
N LYS A 25 24.97 7.31 29.72
CA LYS A 25 23.93 8.36 29.66
C LYS A 25 24.38 9.57 28.84
N GLU A 26 25.62 10.05 29.07
CA GLU A 26 26.17 11.21 28.36
C GLU A 26 26.36 10.92 26.87
N ARG A 27 26.83 9.74 26.51
CA ARG A 27 26.90 9.29 25.11
C ARG A 27 25.54 9.23 24.49
N ALA A 28 24.57 8.59 25.14
CA ALA A 28 23.19 8.48 24.64
C ALA A 28 22.45 9.82 24.53
N ARG A 29 22.89 10.84 25.33
CA ARG A 29 22.38 12.21 25.22
C ARG A 29 22.71 12.85 23.88
N ASN A 30 23.92 12.56 23.37
CA ASN A 30 24.48 13.20 22.18
C ASN A 30 24.47 12.35 20.93
N ASP A 31 24.03 11.08 21.04
CA ASP A 31 23.97 10.10 19.98
C ASP A 31 22.64 9.35 20.06
N PHE A 32 21.68 9.78 19.22
CA PHE A 32 20.33 9.20 19.23
C PHE A 32 20.32 7.74 18.74
N ALA A 33 21.20 7.37 17.80
CA ALA A 33 21.31 5.98 17.35
C ALA A 33 21.78 5.09 18.51
N PHE A 34 22.79 5.53 19.25
CA PHE A 34 23.27 4.84 20.44
C PHE A 34 22.19 4.76 21.53
N PHE A 35 21.41 5.82 21.73
CA PHE A 35 20.24 5.79 22.64
C PHE A 35 19.28 4.67 22.28
N CYS A 36 18.86 4.60 21.02
CA CYS A 36 17.93 3.58 20.55
C CYS A 36 18.46 2.16 20.77
N GLN A 37 19.73 1.91 20.47
CA GLN A 37 20.35 0.59 20.64
C GLN A 37 20.54 0.23 22.11
N THR A 38 20.77 1.22 22.98
CA THR A 38 21.04 1.02 24.40
C THR A 38 19.76 0.81 25.21
N TYR A 39 18.75 1.67 25.00
CA TYR A 39 17.54 1.66 25.82
C TYR A 39 16.37 0.94 25.17
N LEU A 40 16.40 0.74 23.85
CA LEU A 40 15.32 0.09 23.09
C LEU A 40 15.83 -1.09 22.22
N PRO A 41 16.74 -1.96 22.75
CA PRO A 41 17.31 -3.06 21.95
C PRO A 41 16.28 -4.10 21.53
N HIS A 42 15.16 -4.21 22.24
CA HIS A 42 14.04 -5.08 21.90
C HIS A 42 13.25 -4.60 20.67
N ILE A 43 13.36 -3.31 20.33
CA ILE A 43 12.75 -2.69 19.16
C ILE A 43 13.77 -2.60 18.02
N PHE A 44 14.95 -2.04 18.31
CA PHE A 44 16.03 -1.85 17.33
C PHE A 44 17.02 -3.03 17.34
N ARG A 45 16.49 -4.22 16.99
CA ARG A 45 17.25 -5.49 17.00
C ARG A 45 18.27 -5.62 15.87
N LYS A 46 18.10 -4.84 14.80
CA LYS A 46 18.96 -4.87 13.62
C LYS A 46 19.80 -3.59 13.57
N PRO A 47 20.95 -3.63 12.91
CA PRO A 47 21.70 -2.41 12.62
C PRO A 47 20.83 -1.40 11.90
N PHE A 48 21.07 -0.12 12.12
CA PHE A 48 20.44 0.93 11.31
C PHE A 48 20.95 0.87 9.88
N ALA A 49 20.02 0.95 8.92
CA ALA A 49 20.34 1.16 7.53
C ALA A 49 20.63 2.66 7.26
N ASP A 50 21.32 2.95 6.16
CA ASP A 50 21.77 4.31 5.84
C ASP A 50 20.64 5.34 5.83
N PHE A 51 19.48 4.99 5.31
CA PHE A 51 18.33 5.89 5.31
C PHE A 51 17.82 6.23 6.72
N GLN A 52 17.94 5.31 7.67
CA GLN A 52 17.58 5.54 9.07
C GLN A 52 18.59 6.47 9.73
N LEU A 53 19.88 6.29 9.46
CA LEU A 53 20.95 7.18 9.94
C LEU A 53 20.78 8.59 9.33
N GLU A 54 20.36 8.69 8.08
CA GLU A 54 20.03 9.97 7.45
C GLU A 54 18.83 10.63 8.15
N ILE A 55 17.75 9.90 8.45
CA ILE A 55 16.61 10.41 9.22
C ILE A 55 17.04 10.87 10.63
N ILE A 56 17.91 10.10 11.29
CA ILE A 56 18.46 10.47 12.60
C ILE A 56 19.19 11.82 12.51
N SER A 57 19.98 12.04 11.48
CA SER A 57 20.66 13.32 11.27
C SER A 57 19.69 14.50 11.15
N PHE A 58 18.50 14.30 10.54
CA PHE A 58 17.46 15.35 10.47
C PHE A 58 16.81 15.62 11.82
N LEU A 59 16.63 14.57 12.63
CA LEU A 59 16.06 14.70 13.98
C LEU A 59 17.01 15.46 14.91
N GLU A 60 18.28 15.16 14.84
CA GLU A 60 19.32 15.77 15.69
C GLU A 60 19.66 17.20 15.28
N ASN A 61 19.43 17.59 14.02
CA ASN A 61 19.76 18.91 13.53
C ASN A 61 18.74 19.97 14.01
N PRO A 62 19.11 20.94 14.87
CA PRO A 62 18.20 21.95 15.38
C PRO A 62 17.74 22.97 14.32
N GLU A 63 18.50 23.15 13.24
CA GLU A 63 18.16 24.08 12.16
C GLU A 63 17.07 23.53 11.24
N MET A 64 16.89 22.21 11.22
CA MET A 64 15.84 21.56 10.42
C MET A 64 14.49 21.63 11.13
N LYS A 65 13.81 22.78 11.04
CA LYS A 65 12.52 23.01 11.71
C LYS A 65 11.32 22.38 11.01
N ARG A 66 11.39 22.18 9.73
CA ARG A 66 10.29 21.60 8.92
C ARG A 66 10.83 20.46 8.08
N VAL A 67 10.49 19.25 8.47
CA VAL A 67 10.99 18.03 7.85
C VAL A 67 9.82 17.16 7.43
N VAL A 68 9.83 16.69 6.19
CA VAL A 68 8.88 15.72 5.67
C VAL A 68 9.61 14.54 5.08
N VAL A 69 9.22 13.35 5.50
CA VAL A 69 9.83 12.09 5.08
C VAL A 69 8.74 11.14 4.60
N ALA A 70 8.85 10.71 3.34
CA ALA A 70 8.10 9.58 2.85
C ALA A 70 9.00 8.33 2.89
N ALA A 71 8.61 7.32 3.67
CA ALA A 71 9.36 6.08 3.80
C ALA A 71 8.43 4.87 3.67
N PRO A 72 8.94 3.73 3.16
CA PRO A 72 8.14 2.54 2.92
C PRO A 72 7.49 1.99 4.18
N ARG A 73 6.37 1.30 4.02
CA ARG A 73 5.72 0.53 5.09
C ARG A 73 6.68 -0.53 5.64
N GLU A 74 6.56 -0.86 6.93
CA GLU A 74 7.37 -1.89 7.62
C GLU A 74 8.89 -1.63 7.65
N HIS A 75 9.34 -0.38 7.45
CA HIS A 75 10.76 -0.01 7.51
C HIS A 75 11.16 0.72 8.82
N GLY A 76 10.34 0.60 9.86
CA GLY A 76 10.68 1.09 11.21
C GLY A 76 10.54 2.60 11.44
N LYS A 77 9.89 3.34 10.51
CA LYS A 77 9.73 4.80 10.60
C LYS A 77 9.04 5.27 11.88
N THR A 78 7.90 4.67 12.22
CA THR A 78 7.14 4.99 13.43
C THR A 78 7.93 4.70 14.70
N SER A 79 8.60 3.53 14.78
CA SER A 79 9.43 3.16 15.93
C SER A 79 10.56 4.14 16.15
N LEU A 80 11.20 4.60 15.07
CA LEU A 80 12.32 5.53 15.15
C LEU A 80 11.87 6.92 15.60
N ILE A 81 10.82 7.46 14.96
CA ILE A 81 10.44 8.87 15.12
C ILE A 81 9.41 9.05 16.22
N TYR A 82 8.33 8.31 16.18
CA TYR A 82 7.25 8.50 17.15
C TYR A 82 7.64 7.95 18.54
N LEU A 83 8.25 6.77 18.61
CA LEU A 83 8.62 6.17 19.88
C LEU A 83 10.03 6.60 20.32
N GLY A 84 11.06 6.28 19.55
CA GLY A 84 12.45 6.51 19.94
C GLY A 84 12.77 7.99 20.18
N TYR A 85 12.44 8.87 19.22
CA TYR A 85 12.78 10.29 19.33
C TYR A 85 11.97 11.01 20.42
N VAL A 86 10.71 10.62 20.63
CA VAL A 86 9.90 11.19 21.71
C VAL A 86 10.44 10.76 23.07
N LEU A 87 10.79 9.48 23.27
CA LEU A 87 11.43 8.98 24.50
C LEU A 87 12.74 9.71 24.78
N TRP A 88 13.60 9.84 23.76
CA TRP A 88 14.85 10.57 23.87
C TRP A 88 14.64 12.04 24.26
N SER A 89 13.63 12.66 23.66
CA SER A 89 13.25 14.05 23.98
C SER A 89 12.75 14.22 25.41
N ILE A 90 11.96 13.27 25.92
CA ILE A 90 11.46 13.24 27.29
C ILE A 90 12.60 13.07 28.29
N LEU A 91 13.42 12.04 28.09
CA LEU A 91 14.43 11.62 29.05
C LEU A 91 15.57 12.65 29.18
N TYR A 92 15.89 13.36 28.11
CA TYR A 92 16.93 14.39 28.10
C TYR A 92 16.39 15.83 28.12
N GLY A 93 15.06 16.01 28.19
CA GLY A 93 14.43 17.33 28.24
C GLY A 93 14.70 18.20 27.02
N LYS A 94 14.85 17.58 25.83
CA LYS A 94 15.19 18.29 24.59
C LYS A 94 14.05 19.16 24.09
N HIS A 95 12.81 18.78 24.40
CA HIS A 95 11.57 19.48 24.08
C HIS A 95 10.69 19.63 25.32
N LYS A 96 10.04 20.80 25.48
CA LYS A 96 9.19 21.07 26.64
C LYS A 96 7.76 20.64 26.41
N PHE A 97 7.25 20.81 25.18
CA PHE A 97 5.88 20.51 24.85
C PHE A 97 5.78 19.83 23.48
N ILE A 98 5.53 18.53 23.48
CA ILE A 98 5.46 17.67 22.29
C ILE A 98 4.00 17.40 21.97
N VAL A 99 3.62 17.53 20.70
CA VAL A 99 2.32 17.13 20.15
C VAL A 99 2.55 16.00 19.15
N CYS A 100 2.02 14.83 19.44
CA CYS A 100 2.07 13.67 18.59
C CYS A 100 0.72 13.49 17.90
N ILE A 101 0.71 13.36 16.57
CA ILE A 101 -0.51 13.26 15.77
C ILE A 101 -0.46 11.97 14.96
N GLY A 102 -1.47 11.10 15.15
CA GLY A 102 -1.64 9.86 14.40
C GLY A 102 -2.81 9.96 13.41
N ALA A 103 -3.02 8.92 12.58
CA ALA A 103 -4.09 8.84 11.60
C ALA A 103 -5.49 9.03 12.21
N SER A 104 -5.71 8.49 13.39
CA SER A 104 -6.93 8.59 14.17
C SER A 104 -6.65 8.86 15.64
N GLU A 105 -7.67 9.26 16.39
CA GLU A 105 -7.57 9.45 17.84
C GLU A 105 -7.18 8.15 18.55
N GLN A 106 -7.79 7.03 18.15
CA GLN A 106 -7.49 5.72 18.72
C GLN A 106 -6.03 5.34 18.47
N ARG A 107 -5.54 5.48 17.24
CA ARG A 107 -4.14 5.18 16.91
C ARG A 107 -3.16 6.06 17.68
N ALA A 108 -3.44 7.35 17.81
CA ALA A 108 -2.61 8.27 18.58
C ALA A 108 -2.54 7.92 20.07
N LYS A 109 -3.65 7.43 20.65
CA LYS A 109 -3.70 6.95 22.05
C LYS A 109 -2.87 5.67 22.24
N GLU A 110 -2.99 4.71 21.32
CA GLU A 110 -2.19 3.47 21.34
C GLU A 110 -0.69 3.78 21.27
N GLN A 111 -0.28 4.66 20.36
CA GLN A 111 1.11 5.07 20.25
C GLN A 111 1.65 5.82 21.49
N LEU A 112 0.81 6.62 22.15
CA LEU A 112 1.19 7.28 23.41
C LEU A 112 1.29 6.27 24.57
N GLU A 113 0.46 5.24 24.56
CA GLU A 113 0.54 4.14 25.51
C GLU A 113 1.86 3.39 25.38
N ASP A 114 2.34 3.11 24.16
CA ASP A 114 3.65 2.49 23.94
C ASP A 114 4.79 3.32 24.59
N ILE A 115 4.74 4.65 24.44
CA ILE A 115 5.69 5.55 25.09
C ILE A 115 5.58 5.46 26.61
N ARG A 116 4.36 5.42 27.15
CA ARG A 116 4.12 5.29 28.59
C ARG A 116 4.68 3.98 29.13
N LEU A 117 4.42 2.88 28.45
CA LEU A 117 4.89 1.55 28.86
C LEU A 117 6.42 1.47 28.91
N GLU A 118 7.11 2.08 27.95
CA GLU A 118 8.57 2.16 28.00
C GLU A 118 9.07 2.98 29.20
N LEU A 119 8.44 4.11 29.51
CA LEU A 119 8.83 4.95 30.66
C LEU A 119 8.54 4.28 32.00
N GLU A 120 7.50 3.43 32.10
CA GLU A 120 7.08 2.77 33.33
C GLU A 120 7.77 1.42 33.55
N ASN A 121 8.12 0.67 32.48
CA ASN A 121 8.55 -0.73 32.62
C ASN A 121 9.93 -1.04 32.07
N ASN A 122 10.54 -0.15 31.29
CA ASN A 122 11.87 -0.40 30.72
C ASN A 122 12.94 -0.29 31.79
N THR A 123 13.55 -1.43 32.17
CA THR A 123 14.50 -1.54 33.26
C THR A 123 15.73 -0.66 33.04
N ALA A 124 16.24 -0.54 31.82
CA ALA A 124 17.42 0.30 31.54
C ALA A 124 17.06 1.80 31.68
N ILE A 125 15.87 2.21 31.28
CA ILE A 125 15.38 3.58 31.48
C ILE A 125 15.19 3.87 32.96
N LEU A 126 14.52 2.97 33.70
CA LEU A 126 14.31 3.13 35.14
C LEU A 126 15.60 3.15 35.93
N GLN A 127 16.61 2.34 35.56
CA GLN A 127 17.90 2.32 36.19
C GLN A 127 18.63 3.66 36.04
N ASP A 128 18.63 4.25 34.85
CA ASP A 128 19.41 5.44 34.55
C ASP A 128 18.67 6.76 34.83
N PHE A 129 17.37 6.79 34.66
CA PHE A 129 16.57 8.03 34.76
C PHE A 129 15.58 8.02 35.93
N GLY A 130 15.31 6.85 36.53
CA GLY A 130 14.31 6.70 37.57
C GLY A 130 12.87 6.89 37.04
N GLU A 131 11.92 7.06 37.94
CA GLU A 131 10.53 7.35 37.60
C GLU A 131 10.40 8.81 37.13
N VAL A 132 10.17 9.01 35.83
CA VAL A 132 10.08 10.35 35.22
C VAL A 132 8.66 10.87 35.07
N ILE A 133 7.66 9.97 35.09
CA ILE A 133 6.24 10.33 34.92
C ILE A 133 5.72 10.96 36.20
N LYS A 134 5.13 12.16 36.10
CA LYS A 134 4.40 12.83 37.20
C LYS A 134 2.89 12.63 37.11
N ARG A 135 2.39 12.54 35.89
CA ARG A 135 0.98 12.32 35.60
C ARG A 135 0.85 11.71 34.22
N ALA A 136 0.03 10.71 34.08
CA ALA A 136 -0.37 10.14 32.78
C ALA A 136 -1.88 10.01 32.67
N THR A 137 -2.38 10.20 31.46
CA THR A 137 -3.74 9.89 31.02
C THR A 137 -3.65 9.24 29.64
N VAL A 138 -4.74 8.77 29.10
CA VAL A 138 -4.80 8.16 27.75
C VAL A 138 -4.37 9.09 26.62
N GLU A 139 -4.36 10.41 26.85
CA GLU A 139 -4.03 11.42 25.83
C GLU A 139 -2.83 12.29 26.20
N ARG A 140 -2.23 12.08 27.38
CA ARG A 140 -1.22 12.99 27.89
C ARG A 140 -0.27 12.32 28.87
N ILE A 141 1.02 12.63 28.74
CA ILE A 141 2.07 12.30 29.70
C ILE A 141 2.74 13.61 30.15
N ASP A 142 2.78 13.85 31.44
CA ASP A 142 3.56 14.94 32.06
C ASP A 142 4.75 14.35 32.80
N THR A 143 5.93 14.82 32.49
CA THR A 143 7.16 14.53 33.20
C THR A 143 7.68 15.78 33.93
N VAL A 144 8.89 15.72 34.48
CA VAL A 144 9.52 16.89 35.12
C VAL A 144 9.72 18.02 34.11
N HIS A 145 10.22 17.67 32.92
CA HIS A 145 10.67 18.64 31.92
C HIS A 145 9.76 18.75 30.70
N THR A 146 9.03 17.69 30.35
CA THR A 146 8.31 17.56 29.10
C THR A 146 6.84 17.23 29.34
N THR A 147 5.95 17.85 28.59
CA THR A 147 4.56 17.42 28.41
C THR A 147 4.41 16.86 27.02
N VAL A 148 3.83 15.66 26.89
CA VAL A 148 3.47 15.04 25.61
C VAL A 148 1.97 14.90 25.55
N ILE A 149 1.36 15.27 24.42
CA ILE A 149 -0.07 15.02 24.15
C ILE A 149 -0.22 14.31 22.82
N SER A 150 -1.20 13.41 22.74
CA SER A 150 -1.56 12.72 21.50
C SER A 150 -2.89 13.24 20.96
N ARG A 151 -3.04 13.31 19.62
CA ARG A 151 -4.24 13.72 18.91
C ARG A 151 -4.38 12.95 17.62
N GLY A 152 -5.63 12.76 17.18
CA GLY A 152 -5.92 12.25 15.85
C GLY A 152 -5.90 13.37 14.80
N ALA A 153 -5.59 13.01 13.56
CA ALA A 153 -5.70 13.93 12.43
C ALA A 153 -7.11 14.54 12.33
N GLY A 154 -7.19 15.82 11.98
CA GLY A 154 -8.47 16.55 11.92
C GLY A 154 -8.98 17.13 13.25
N GLN A 155 -8.42 16.72 14.39
CA GLN A 155 -8.86 17.25 15.69
C GLN A 155 -8.45 18.71 15.93
N LYS A 156 -9.12 19.33 16.93
CA LYS A 156 -8.83 20.72 17.35
C LYS A 156 -7.49 20.77 18.10
N LEU A 157 -6.57 21.60 17.60
CA LEU A 157 -5.25 21.82 18.20
C LEU A 157 -5.02 23.30 18.60
N ARG A 158 -5.93 24.20 18.20
CA ARG A 158 -5.79 25.64 18.51
C ARG A 158 -5.85 25.89 20.01
N GLY A 159 -5.02 26.82 20.48
CA GLY A 159 -4.99 27.21 21.89
C GLY A 159 -4.25 26.26 22.81
N LEU A 160 -3.50 25.29 22.27
CA LEU A 160 -2.66 24.42 23.07
C LEU A 160 -1.52 25.22 23.69
N VAL A 161 -1.62 25.45 24.99
CA VAL A 161 -0.59 26.08 25.83
C VAL A 161 -0.46 25.27 27.11
N LYS A 162 0.74 24.95 27.53
CA LYS A 162 1.06 24.25 28.77
C LYS A 162 2.18 24.97 29.53
N ARG A 163 1.95 25.30 30.78
CA ARG A 163 2.91 26.03 31.61
C ARG A 163 3.43 27.32 30.93
N GLY A 164 2.59 28.01 30.16
CA GLY A 164 2.95 29.20 29.39
C GLY A 164 3.66 28.91 28.07
N GLU A 165 4.00 27.68 27.78
CA GLU A 165 4.71 27.27 26.54
C GLU A 165 3.73 26.77 25.47
N ARG A 166 4.01 27.09 24.21
CA ARG A 166 3.40 26.50 23.03
C ARG A 166 4.17 25.24 22.62
N PRO A 167 3.59 24.34 21.82
CA PRO A 167 4.33 23.20 21.29
C PRO A 167 5.63 23.63 20.62
N ASP A 168 6.73 22.98 20.98
CA ASP A 168 8.06 23.17 20.39
C ASP A 168 8.49 21.98 19.52
N LEU A 169 7.76 20.83 19.61
CA LEU A 169 7.86 19.70 18.70
C LEU A 169 6.45 19.22 18.31
N VAL A 170 6.24 19.01 17.02
CA VAL A 170 5.01 18.42 16.45
C VAL A 170 5.42 17.27 15.54
N ILE A 171 4.97 16.07 15.85
CA ILE A 171 5.21 14.86 15.05
C ILE A 171 3.87 14.42 14.44
N LEU A 172 3.85 14.25 13.14
CA LEU A 172 2.70 13.70 12.39
C LEU A 172 3.13 12.37 11.77
N ASP A 173 2.55 11.26 12.23
CA ASP A 173 2.90 9.91 11.79
C ASP A 173 1.73 9.24 11.08
N ASP A 174 1.95 8.88 9.80
CA ASP A 174 0.98 8.20 8.94
C ASP A 174 -0.45 8.80 9.04
N ILE A 175 -0.57 10.14 8.97
CA ILE A 175 -1.85 10.85 9.18
C ILE A 175 -2.87 10.66 8.06
N GLU A 176 -2.49 10.03 6.96
CA GLU A 176 -3.34 9.69 5.82
C GLU A 176 -3.67 8.20 5.87
N SER A 177 -4.96 7.86 5.73
CA SER A 177 -5.47 6.49 5.68
C SER A 177 -5.88 6.11 4.25
N GLU A 178 -6.21 4.84 4.03
CA GLU A 178 -6.79 4.37 2.77
C GLU A 178 -8.10 5.09 2.41
N GLU A 179 -8.90 5.52 3.40
CA GLU A 179 -10.10 6.32 3.16
C GLU A 179 -9.74 7.68 2.54
N HIS A 180 -8.65 8.30 3.00
CA HIS A 180 -8.14 9.53 2.39
C HIS A 180 -7.65 9.28 0.97
N ALA A 181 -6.95 8.16 0.71
CA ALA A 181 -6.52 7.80 -0.63
C ALA A 181 -7.70 7.69 -1.61
N ASN A 182 -8.83 7.14 -1.16
CA ASN A 182 -10.01 6.88 -1.98
C ASN A 182 -11.00 8.07 -2.06
N SER A 183 -10.79 9.17 -1.30
CA SER A 183 -11.73 10.29 -1.25
C SER A 183 -11.06 11.64 -1.37
N LYS A 184 -11.27 12.32 -2.51
CA LYS A 184 -10.78 13.68 -2.74
C LYS A 184 -11.26 14.65 -1.65
N SER A 185 -12.53 14.56 -1.23
CA SER A 185 -13.09 15.42 -0.19
C SER A 185 -12.36 15.28 1.15
N LEU A 186 -11.98 14.04 1.52
CA LEU A 186 -11.22 13.80 2.75
C LEU A 186 -9.78 14.33 2.62
N ARG A 187 -9.12 14.15 1.48
CA ARG A 187 -7.79 14.71 1.21
C ARG A 187 -7.80 16.24 1.32
N ASP A 188 -8.75 16.92 0.65
CA ASP A 188 -8.90 18.38 0.71
C ASP A 188 -9.17 18.88 2.12
N LYS A 189 -9.98 18.15 2.90
CA LYS A 189 -10.28 18.48 4.30
C LYS A 189 -9.04 18.36 5.18
N LEU A 190 -8.26 17.29 5.00
CA LEU A 190 -7.01 17.07 5.74
C LEU A 190 -5.97 18.15 5.41
N LYS A 191 -5.77 18.47 4.13
CA LYS A 191 -4.88 19.56 3.69
C LYS A 191 -5.29 20.90 4.32
N LYS A 192 -6.57 21.26 4.27
CA LYS A 192 -7.09 22.49 4.90
C LYS A 192 -6.83 22.52 6.41
N TRP A 193 -7.04 21.39 7.09
CA TRP A 193 -6.75 21.28 8.52
C TRP A 193 -5.25 21.43 8.79
N PHE A 194 -4.39 20.75 8.05
CA PHE A 194 -2.93 20.85 8.20
C PHE A 194 -2.47 22.31 8.09
N TYR A 195 -2.79 22.97 6.99
CA TYR A 195 -2.32 24.36 6.77
C TYR A 195 -2.92 25.37 7.73
N ARG A 196 -4.18 25.22 8.15
CA ARG A 196 -4.86 26.17 9.03
C ARG A 196 -4.65 25.92 10.51
N VAL A 197 -4.42 24.68 10.91
CA VAL A 197 -4.38 24.27 12.31
C VAL A 197 -2.98 23.89 12.74
N VAL A 198 -2.35 22.93 12.07
CA VAL A 198 -1.00 22.44 12.44
C VAL A 198 0.05 23.53 12.25
N MET A 199 0.07 24.14 11.05
CA MET A 199 1.01 25.23 10.74
C MET A 199 0.81 26.48 11.61
N GLY A 200 -0.35 26.62 12.22
CA GLY A 200 -0.67 27.72 13.13
C GLY A 200 -0.37 27.44 14.61
N LEU A 201 0.14 26.25 14.98
CA LEU A 201 0.37 25.88 16.38
C LEU A 201 1.47 26.72 17.04
N SER A 202 2.61 26.83 16.39
CA SER A 202 3.76 27.56 16.90
C SER A 202 4.71 27.91 15.75
N GLN A 203 5.19 29.16 15.72
CA GLN A 203 6.16 29.60 14.71
C GLN A 203 7.55 28.94 14.90
N ASN A 204 7.88 28.59 16.15
CA ASN A 204 9.18 28.05 16.52
C ASN A 204 9.19 26.52 16.68
N ALA A 205 8.04 25.86 16.49
CA ALA A 205 7.99 24.41 16.60
C ALA A 205 8.80 23.73 15.49
N LYS A 206 9.54 22.69 15.87
CA LYS A 206 10.02 21.70 14.92
C LYS A 206 8.82 20.84 14.52
N ILE A 207 8.53 20.77 13.23
CA ILE A 207 7.43 19.96 12.68
C ILE A 207 8.02 18.84 11.85
N PHE A 208 7.74 17.61 12.23
CA PHE A 208 8.18 16.42 11.55
C PHE A 208 6.97 15.65 11.00
N VAL A 209 6.87 15.54 9.67
CA VAL A 209 5.81 14.77 8.99
C VAL A 209 6.44 13.53 8.42
N ILE A 210 5.95 12.37 8.81
CA ILE A 210 6.40 11.10 8.27
C ILE A 210 5.23 10.23 7.89
N GLY A 211 5.37 9.47 6.80
CA GLY A 211 4.34 8.56 6.37
C GLY A 211 4.72 7.82 5.09
N THR A 212 3.69 7.22 4.51
CA THR A 212 3.74 6.51 3.24
C THR A 212 2.83 7.23 2.25
N ILE A 213 3.28 7.44 1.01
CA ILE A 213 2.49 8.11 -0.01
C ILE A 213 1.46 7.14 -0.59
N LEU A 214 0.22 7.24 -0.13
CA LEU A 214 -0.87 6.36 -0.56
C LEU A 214 -1.59 6.85 -1.83
N HIS A 215 -1.47 8.14 -2.16
CA HIS A 215 -2.14 8.75 -3.31
C HIS A 215 -1.32 9.93 -3.87
N TYR A 216 -1.34 10.12 -5.20
CA TYR A 216 -0.60 11.22 -5.85
C TYR A 216 -1.05 12.61 -5.36
N ASP A 217 -2.36 12.80 -5.06
CA ASP A 217 -2.93 14.03 -4.50
C ASP A 217 -3.01 13.99 -2.96
N SER A 218 -2.09 13.28 -2.28
CA SER A 218 -2.00 13.28 -0.82
C SER A 218 -1.29 14.51 -0.29
N LEU A 219 -1.51 14.84 0.99
CA LEU A 219 -0.78 15.91 1.67
C LEU A 219 0.72 15.60 1.73
N LEU A 220 1.06 14.33 2.05
CA LEU A 220 2.46 13.90 2.14
C LEU A 220 3.17 14.07 0.79
N ASN A 221 2.53 13.64 -0.32
CA ASN A 221 3.11 13.82 -1.65
C ASN A 221 3.26 15.28 -2.04
N GLU A 222 2.29 16.13 -1.69
CA GLU A 222 2.37 17.58 -1.91
C GLU A 222 3.57 18.19 -1.16
N LEU A 223 3.77 17.82 0.11
CA LEU A 223 4.90 18.28 0.91
C LEU A 223 6.25 17.74 0.39
N ILE A 224 6.29 16.52 -0.15
CA ILE A 224 7.51 15.97 -0.77
C ILE A 224 7.84 16.68 -2.07
N THR A 225 6.87 16.89 -2.95
CA THR A 225 7.10 17.43 -4.30
C THR A 225 7.33 18.94 -4.30
N ARG A 226 6.63 19.66 -3.42
CA ARG A 226 6.69 21.13 -3.30
C ARG A 226 7.41 21.61 -2.05
N GLY A 227 8.04 20.68 -1.31
CA GLY A 227 8.61 20.98 0.00
C GLY A 227 9.61 22.13 -0.02
N GLN A 228 10.51 22.17 -0.99
CA GLN A 228 11.51 23.24 -1.11
C GLN A 228 10.85 24.62 -1.28
N GLU A 229 9.82 24.74 -2.13
CA GLU A 229 9.06 25.98 -2.32
C GLU A 229 8.36 26.43 -1.03
N LEU A 230 7.94 25.48 -0.21
CA LEU A 230 7.22 25.69 1.04
C LEU A 230 8.15 25.82 2.27
N GLY A 231 9.46 25.78 2.07
CA GLY A 231 10.46 25.84 3.14
C GLY A 231 10.56 24.58 3.99
N TRP A 232 10.28 23.41 3.38
CA TRP A 232 10.43 22.11 4.00
C TRP A 232 11.69 21.41 3.49
N PHE A 233 12.38 20.71 4.38
CA PHE A 233 13.32 19.67 3.98
C PHE A 233 12.51 18.40 3.68
N ALA A 234 12.59 17.93 2.44
CA ALA A 234 11.77 16.84 1.93
C ALA A 234 12.65 15.66 1.48
N LYS A 235 12.33 14.46 1.94
CA LYS A 235 13.03 13.24 1.53
C LYS A 235 12.04 12.11 1.25
N LYS A 236 12.25 11.42 0.12
CA LYS A 236 11.47 10.25 -0.28
C LYS A 236 12.39 9.04 -0.41
N TYR A 237 12.00 7.92 0.21
CA TYR A 237 12.68 6.64 0.13
C TYR A 237 11.79 5.59 -0.52
N LYS A 238 12.38 4.69 -1.29
CA LYS A 238 11.75 3.54 -1.93
C LYS A 238 12.30 2.26 -1.28
N ALA A 239 11.48 1.22 -1.11
CA ALA A 239 11.94 -0.05 -0.54
C ALA A 239 13.01 -0.74 -1.39
N ILE A 240 12.96 -0.52 -2.71
CA ILE A 240 14.02 -0.87 -3.65
C ILE A 240 14.60 0.44 -4.17
N THR A 241 15.89 0.68 -3.93
CA THR A 241 16.59 1.91 -4.34
C THR A 241 16.70 1.98 -5.87
N ASP A 242 17.09 3.14 -6.38
CA ASP A 242 17.29 3.31 -7.84
C ASP A 242 18.45 2.45 -8.37
N GLU A 243 19.37 2.00 -7.49
CA GLU A 243 20.44 1.05 -7.77
C GLU A 243 19.96 -0.42 -7.73
N GLY A 244 18.67 -0.66 -7.48
CA GLY A 244 18.10 -2.00 -7.41
C GLY A 244 18.41 -2.77 -6.12
N MET A 245 18.81 -2.09 -5.04
CA MET A 245 19.14 -2.69 -3.76
C MET A 245 18.01 -2.49 -2.74
N PRO A 246 17.81 -3.40 -1.76
CA PRO A 246 16.89 -3.17 -0.67
C PRO A 246 17.29 -1.95 0.15
N LEU A 247 16.36 -1.04 0.43
CA LEU A 247 16.58 0.14 1.29
C LEU A 247 17.07 -0.26 2.71
N HIS A 248 16.55 -1.34 3.24
CA HIS A 248 16.91 -1.87 4.56
C HIS A 248 17.43 -3.31 4.44
N PRO A 249 18.70 -3.52 4.04
CA PRO A 249 19.24 -4.85 3.71
C PRO A 249 19.28 -5.81 4.90
N TYR A 250 19.27 -5.30 6.14
CA TYR A 250 19.23 -6.12 7.36
C TYR A 250 17.82 -6.66 7.69
N LEU A 251 16.78 -6.11 7.05
CA LEU A 251 15.38 -6.47 7.29
C LEU A 251 14.74 -7.13 6.07
N TRP A 252 15.05 -6.64 4.88
CA TRP A 252 14.45 -7.06 3.62
C TRP A 252 15.50 -7.56 2.63
N THR A 253 15.24 -8.68 1.97
CA THR A 253 15.94 -9.10 0.75
C THR A 253 15.10 -8.73 -0.47
N LEU A 254 15.71 -8.69 -1.66
CA LEU A 254 14.96 -8.45 -2.90
C LEU A 254 13.89 -9.52 -3.13
N GLU A 255 14.19 -10.79 -2.81
CA GLU A 255 13.21 -11.88 -2.95
C GLU A 255 12.03 -11.71 -1.97
N ALA A 256 12.28 -11.19 -0.76
CA ALA A 256 11.21 -10.92 0.20
C ALA A 256 10.32 -9.76 -0.27
N LEU A 257 10.91 -8.71 -0.85
CA LEU A 257 10.17 -7.59 -1.44
C LEU A 257 9.37 -8.03 -2.67
N GLU A 258 9.94 -8.89 -3.53
CA GLU A 258 9.21 -9.42 -4.67
C GLU A 258 8.05 -10.33 -4.24
N ARG A 259 8.24 -11.18 -3.23
CA ARG A 259 7.13 -11.95 -2.63
C ARG A 259 6.05 -11.05 -2.05
N LYS A 260 6.44 -9.97 -1.34
CA LYS A 260 5.49 -8.99 -0.82
C LYS A 260 4.70 -8.32 -1.95
N LYS A 261 5.36 -7.98 -3.06
CA LYS A 261 4.72 -7.45 -4.25
C LYS A 261 3.70 -8.42 -4.86
N GLN A 262 4.03 -9.70 -4.91
CA GLN A 262 3.09 -10.76 -5.35
C GLN A 262 1.91 -10.92 -4.39
N GLU A 263 2.14 -10.78 -3.08
CA GLU A 263 1.11 -10.90 -2.03
C GLU A 263 0.08 -9.77 -2.08
N ILE A 264 0.54 -8.52 -2.17
CA ILE A 264 -0.35 -7.33 -2.07
C ILE A 264 -0.72 -6.72 -3.43
N GLY A 265 -0.09 -7.18 -4.51
CA GLY A 265 -0.26 -6.63 -5.87
C GLY A 265 0.67 -5.45 -6.15
N SER A 266 0.97 -5.26 -7.44
CA SER A 266 1.93 -4.23 -7.88
C SER A 266 1.44 -2.81 -7.59
N TYR A 267 0.13 -2.56 -7.60
CA TYR A 267 -0.47 -1.25 -7.30
C TYR A 267 -0.25 -0.84 -5.84
N ALA A 268 -0.61 -1.71 -4.89
CA ALA A 268 -0.39 -1.46 -3.47
C ALA A 268 1.11 -1.39 -3.15
N PHE A 269 1.93 -2.23 -3.79
CA PHE A 269 3.38 -2.19 -3.63
C PHE A 269 3.98 -0.87 -4.12
N ALA A 270 3.53 -0.33 -5.25
CA ALA A 270 3.99 0.95 -5.77
C ALA A 270 3.72 2.10 -4.79
N SER A 271 2.54 2.16 -4.18
CA SER A 271 2.22 3.19 -3.19
C SER A 271 2.87 2.92 -1.83
N GLU A 272 2.71 1.73 -1.25
CA GLU A 272 3.09 1.46 0.15
C GLU A 272 4.60 1.19 0.34
N TYR A 273 5.26 0.61 -0.67
CA TYR A 273 6.68 0.26 -0.59
C TYR A 273 7.57 1.14 -1.46
N MET A 274 7.08 1.61 -2.62
CA MET A 274 7.89 2.46 -3.49
C MET A 274 7.62 3.96 -3.31
N ASN A 275 6.57 4.35 -2.58
CA ASN A 275 6.12 5.74 -2.46
C ASN A 275 5.87 6.39 -3.84
N GLU A 276 5.41 5.60 -4.80
CA GLU A 276 5.09 5.98 -6.17
C GLU A 276 3.64 5.58 -6.49
N PRO A 277 2.64 6.23 -5.85
CA PRO A 277 1.26 5.94 -6.14
C PRO A 277 0.95 6.34 -7.58
N LEU A 278 0.22 5.48 -8.26
CA LEU A 278 -0.25 5.76 -9.61
C LEU A 278 -1.38 6.79 -9.56
N SER A 279 -1.41 7.69 -10.54
CA SER A 279 -2.51 8.62 -10.69
C SER A 279 -3.76 7.90 -11.20
N ASP A 280 -4.96 8.44 -10.91
CA ASP A 280 -6.20 7.92 -11.52
C ASP A 280 -6.18 8.05 -13.05
N GLU A 281 -5.36 8.98 -13.58
CA GLU A 281 -5.14 9.17 -15.01
C GLU A 281 -4.28 8.06 -15.63
N ASP A 282 -3.43 7.40 -14.85
CA ASP A 282 -2.60 6.28 -15.30
C ASP A 282 -3.37 4.95 -15.33
N ARG A 283 -4.58 4.91 -14.76
CA ARG A 283 -5.47 3.75 -14.82
C ARG A 283 -6.13 3.65 -16.18
N ILE A 284 -6.05 2.47 -16.79
CA ILE A 284 -6.75 2.20 -18.04
C ILE A 284 -8.27 2.07 -17.81
N PHE A 285 -8.65 1.48 -16.67
CA PHE A 285 -10.05 1.29 -16.27
C PHE A 285 -10.35 2.06 -14.99
N ARG A 286 -11.47 2.81 -14.97
CA ARG A 286 -11.85 3.64 -13.83
C ARG A 286 -12.96 2.98 -13.01
N PRO A 287 -12.93 3.13 -11.66
CA PRO A 287 -13.94 2.54 -10.78
C PRO A 287 -15.39 2.94 -11.14
N GLU A 288 -15.61 4.19 -11.57
CA GLU A 288 -16.92 4.71 -11.96
C GLU A 288 -17.52 4.08 -13.22
N TRP A 289 -16.70 3.38 -14.01
CA TRP A 289 -17.16 2.66 -15.20
C TRP A 289 -17.67 1.25 -14.90
N ILE A 290 -17.37 0.72 -13.71
CA ILE A 290 -17.77 -0.63 -13.31
C ILE A 290 -19.26 -0.67 -12.97
N LYS A 291 -19.97 -1.55 -13.62
CA LYS A 291 -21.41 -1.79 -13.41
C LYS A 291 -21.66 -3.24 -13.06
N TYR A 292 -22.69 -3.46 -12.26
CA TYR A 292 -23.11 -4.80 -11.83
C TYR A 292 -24.56 -5.06 -12.25
N TYR A 293 -24.89 -6.35 -12.40
CA TYR A 293 -26.27 -6.80 -12.59
C TYR A 293 -26.61 -7.86 -11.53
N GLU A 294 -27.91 -7.93 -11.20
CA GLU A 294 -28.44 -8.86 -10.18
C GLU A 294 -29.56 -9.71 -10.73
N GLU A 295 -30.19 -9.28 -11.83
CA GLU A 295 -31.30 -9.99 -12.45
C GLU A 295 -30.86 -11.33 -13.05
N LYS A 296 -31.76 -12.31 -13.01
CA LYS A 296 -31.59 -13.58 -13.73
C LYS A 296 -31.75 -13.34 -15.23
N LEU A 297 -30.70 -13.57 -15.98
CA LEU A 297 -30.66 -13.36 -17.41
C LEU A 297 -31.30 -14.52 -18.17
N ASP A 298 -32.07 -14.19 -19.20
CA ASP A 298 -32.54 -15.16 -20.20
C ASP A 298 -31.46 -15.35 -21.27
N LEU A 299 -30.71 -16.44 -21.16
CA LEU A 299 -29.59 -16.74 -22.05
C LEU A 299 -30.01 -16.87 -23.53
N SER A 300 -31.29 -17.19 -23.80
CA SER A 300 -31.80 -17.30 -25.17
C SER A 300 -31.83 -15.98 -25.92
N LYS A 301 -31.84 -14.85 -25.18
CA LYS A 301 -31.84 -13.48 -25.72
C LYS A 301 -30.43 -12.88 -25.86
N LEU A 302 -29.41 -13.66 -25.55
CA LEU A 302 -28.02 -13.20 -25.58
C LEU A 302 -27.25 -13.80 -26.78
N ASP A 303 -26.36 -13.03 -27.35
CA ASP A 303 -25.26 -13.52 -28.18
C ASP A 303 -24.08 -13.84 -27.27
N ILE A 304 -23.83 -15.13 -27.06
CA ILE A 304 -22.85 -15.61 -26.11
C ILE A 304 -21.55 -16.01 -26.80
N VAL A 305 -20.44 -15.56 -26.26
CA VAL A 305 -19.07 -15.87 -26.71
C VAL A 305 -18.16 -16.14 -25.52
N ALA A 306 -16.97 -16.66 -25.77
CA ALA A 306 -15.93 -16.81 -24.75
C ALA A 306 -14.57 -16.33 -25.25
N GLY A 307 -13.75 -15.80 -24.35
CA GLY A 307 -12.34 -15.53 -24.55
C GLY A 307 -11.52 -16.38 -23.61
N VAL A 308 -10.39 -16.91 -24.06
CA VAL A 308 -9.52 -17.82 -23.31
C VAL A 308 -8.08 -17.35 -23.43
N ASP A 309 -7.47 -17.13 -22.28
CA ASP A 309 -6.02 -16.96 -22.12
C ASP A 309 -5.47 -18.21 -21.39
N PRO A 310 -4.88 -19.17 -22.11
CA PRO A 310 -4.40 -20.39 -21.50
C PRO A 310 -3.02 -20.23 -20.88
N SER A 311 -2.79 -20.78 -19.70
CA SER A 311 -1.47 -20.82 -19.09
C SER A 311 -0.46 -21.60 -19.96
N THR A 312 0.81 -21.18 -19.90
CA THR A 312 1.91 -21.80 -20.67
C THR A 312 2.40 -23.12 -20.09
N GLY A 313 1.85 -23.60 -18.97
CA GLY A 313 2.15 -24.90 -18.37
C GLY A 313 3.52 -25.01 -17.69
N LYS A 314 4.20 -23.92 -17.38
CA LYS A 314 5.44 -23.91 -16.60
C LYS A 314 5.13 -24.03 -15.10
N GLU A 315 5.89 -24.84 -14.36
CA GLU A 315 5.65 -25.22 -12.94
C GLU A 315 5.54 -24.05 -11.93
N LYS A 316 5.89 -22.82 -12.30
CA LYS A 316 5.72 -21.61 -11.49
C LYS A 316 4.83 -20.57 -12.19
N GLY A 317 3.88 -21.03 -12.96
CA GLY A 317 3.33 -20.29 -14.05
C GLY A 317 1.99 -19.60 -13.83
N ASP A 318 1.62 -19.01 -14.91
CA ASP A 318 0.49 -18.17 -15.17
C ASP A 318 -0.83 -18.88 -14.92
N TYR A 319 -1.85 -18.10 -14.64
CA TYR A 319 -3.22 -18.60 -14.51
C TYR A 319 -3.82 -18.83 -15.88
N THR A 320 -4.73 -19.78 -15.99
CA THR A 320 -5.62 -19.88 -17.13
C THR A 320 -6.87 -19.05 -16.86
N ALA A 321 -7.16 -18.11 -17.74
CA ALA A 321 -8.35 -17.26 -17.62
C ALA A 321 -9.36 -17.58 -18.75
N ILE A 322 -10.64 -17.65 -18.39
CA ILE A 322 -11.77 -17.76 -19.33
C ILE A 322 -12.82 -16.73 -18.96
N ALA A 323 -13.20 -15.88 -19.92
CA ALA A 323 -14.29 -14.94 -19.79
C ALA A 323 -15.43 -15.34 -20.73
N VAL A 324 -16.63 -15.60 -20.18
CA VAL A 324 -17.85 -15.83 -20.97
C VAL A 324 -18.71 -14.59 -20.92
N LEU A 325 -18.93 -13.97 -22.06
CA LEU A 325 -19.73 -12.77 -22.22
C LEU A 325 -20.99 -13.05 -23.02
N GLY A 326 -22.09 -12.41 -22.60
CA GLY A 326 -23.39 -12.44 -23.33
C GLY A 326 -23.85 -11.04 -23.68
N ARG A 327 -24.00 -10.72 -24.97
CA ARG A 327 -24.54 -9.42 -25.40
C ARG A 327 -26.05 -9.55 -25.66
N GLY A 328 -26.82 -8.71 -24.98
CA GLY A 328 -28.28 -8.60 -25.20
C GLY A 328 -28.59 -8.12 -26.59
N ARG A 329 -29.34 -8.91 -27.36
CA ARG A 329 -29.69 -8.62 -28.76
C ARG A 329 -30.50 -7.33 -28.94
N GLU A 330 -31.34 -6.99 -27.96
CA GLU A 330 -32.16 -5.78 -27.98
C GLU A 330 -31.49 -4.58 -27.34
N THR A 331 -30.71 -4.82 -26.26
CA THR A 331 -30.16 -3.74 -25.43
C THR A 331 -28.72 -3.35 -25.77
N GLY A 332 -27.98 -4.24 -26.44
CA GLY A 332 -26.54 -4.09 -26.68
C GLY A 332 -25.66 -4.23 -25.42
N ARG A 333 -26.27 -4.37 -24.22
CA ARG A 333 -25.56 -4.55 -22.97
C ARG A 333 -24.78 -5.87 -22.97
N ILE A 334 -23.58 -5.86 -22.43
CA ILE A 334 -22.70 -7.01 -22.33
C ILE A 334 -22.66 -7.47 -20.87
N TYR A 335 -23.02 -8.70 -20.64
CA TYR A 335 -23.06 -9.30 -19.31
C TYR A 335 -21.91 -10.31 -19.16
N SER A 336 -21.11 -10.18 -18.11
CA SER A 336 -20.11 -11.17 -17.74
C SER A 336 -20.80 -12.35 -17.06
N LEU A 337 -20.99 -13.43 -17.80
CA LEU A 337 -21.73 -14.62 -17.35
C LEU A 337 -20.86 -15.54 -16.49
N LEU A 338 -19.58 -15.65 -16.83
CA LEU A 338 -18.58 -16.45 -16.09
C LEU A 338 -17.21 -15.82 -16.25
N ILE A 339 -16.49 -15.73 -15.14
CA ILE A 339 -15.04 -15.54 -15.10
C ILE A 339 -14.42 -16.74 -14.39
N TYR A 340 -13.54 -17.45 -15.10
CA TYR A 340 -12.69 -18.48 -14.53
C TYR A 340 -11.24 -18.00 -14.53
N ASN A 341 -10.57 -18.08 -13.40
CA ASN A 341 -9.16 -17.68 -13.28
C ASN A 341 -8.47 -18.58 -12.25
N LYS A 342 -7.80 -19.64 -12.71
CA LYS A 342 -7.12 -20.61 -11.86
C LYS A 342 -5.89 -21.18 -12.56
N ARG A 343 -4.95 -21.69 -11.79
CA ARG A 343 -3.94 -22.60 -12.32
C ARG A 343 -4.65 -23.87 -12.73
N ALA A 344 -4.66 -24.14 -14.02
CA ALA A 344 -5.35 -25.30 -14.57
C ALA A 344 -4.37 -26.21 -15.32
N THR A 345 -4.49 -27.49 -15.09
CA THR A 345 -3.86 -28.51 -15.94
C THR A 345 -4.54 -28.55 -17.32
N PRO A 346 -3.88 -29.10 -18.35
CA PRO A 346 -4.50 -29.26 -19.67
C PRO A 346 -5.85 -29.97 -19.64
N ASN A 347 -6.00 -30.99 -18.82
CA ASN A 347 -7.27 -31.74 -18.69
C ASN A 347 -8.36 -30.90 -18.03
N GLU A 348 -8.04 -30.13 -16.98
CA GLU A 348 -8.96 -29.24 -16.30
C GLU A 348 -9.45 -28.11 -17.24
N LEU A 349 -8.56 -27.57 -18.08
CA LEU A 349 -8.98 -26.59 -19.10
C LEU A 349 -9.97 -27.22 -20.11
N ILE A 350 -9.71 -28.45 -20.60
CA ILE A 350 -10.62 -29.14 -21.51
C ILE A 350 -11.98 -29.38 -20.85
N ASP A 351 -11.98 -29.88 -19.62
CA ASP A 351 -13.22 -30.13 -18.86
C ASP A 351 -14.00 -28.85 -18.62
N THR A 352 -13.30 -27.75 -18.32
CA THR A 352 -13.91 -26.42 -18.13
C THR A 352 -14.53 -25.91 -19.43
N LEU A 353 -13.82 -26.00 -20.55
CA LEU A 353 -14.36 -25.58 -21.87
C LEU A 353 -15.55 -26.39 -22.32
N ILE A 354 -15.55 -27.72 -22.06
CA ILE A 354 -16.71 -28.58 -22.30
C ILE A 354 -17.91 -28.13 -21.44
N SER A 355 -17.67 -27.88 -20.15
CA SER A 355 -18.71 -27.37 -19.23
C SER A 355 -19.26 -26.02 -19.68
N VAL A 356 -18.40 -25.08 -20.10
CA VAL A 356 -18.79 -23.78 -20.68
C VAL A 356 -19.67 -23.98 -21.92
N GLN A 357 -19.29 -24.89 -22.82
CA GLN A 357 -20.05 -25.17 -24.04
C GLN A 357 -21.43 -25.78 -23.74
N LEU A 358 -21.51 -26.68 -22.80
CA LEU A 358 -22.78 -27.31 -22.41
C LEU A 358 -23.72 -26.35 -21.69
N THR A 359 -23.18 -25.47 -20.86
CA THR A 359 -23.94 -24.53 -20.00
C THR A 359 -24.38 -23.30 -20.77
N PHE A 360 -23.43 -22.62 -21.42
CA PHE A 360 -23.65 -21.31 -22.02
C PHE A 360 -23.81 -21.34 -23.55
N LYS A 361 -23.36 -22.41 -24.18
CA LYS A 361 -23.43 -22.61 -25.66
C LYS A 361 -22.84 -21.41 -26.44
N PRO A 362 -21.60 -20.96 -26.10
CA PRO A 362 -20.99 -19.87 -26.83
C PRO A 362 -20.88 -20.20 -28.30
N SER A 363 -21.24 -19.22 -29.14
CA SER A 363 -21.21 -19.35 -30.59
C SER A 363 -19.82 -19.22 -31.20
N LEU A 364 -18.87 -18.66 -30.42
CA LEU A 364 -17.45 -18.53 -30.75
C LEU A 364 -16.64 -18.51 -29.46
N ILE A 365 -15.54 -19.23 -29.45
CA ILE A 365 -14.53 -19.21 -28.37
C ILE A 365 -13.22 -18.70 -29.00
N VAL A 366 -12.76 -17.52 -28.62
CA VAL A 366 -11.46 -16.99 -29.06
C VAL A 366 -10.38 -17.42 -28.08
N PHE A 367 -9.36 -18.06 -28.59
CA PHE A 367 -8.30 -18.71 -27.83
C PHE A 367 -6.94 -18.08 -28.19
N GLU A 368 -6.20 -17.57 -27.22
CA GLU A 368 -4.85 -17.05 -27.48
C GLU A 368 -3.92 -18.15 -27.98
N GLU A 369 -3.18 -17.89 -29.04
CA GLU A 369 -2.20 -18.82 -29.59
C GLU A 369 -0.79 -18.20 -29.56
N VAL A 370 0.03 -18.60 -28.59
CA VAL A 370 1.45 -18.28 -28.52
C VAL A 370 2.26 -19.57 -28.71
N ALA A 371 3.22 -19.56 -29.62
CA ALA A 371 4.12 -20.70 -29.88
C ALA A 371 3.41 -22.03 -30.22
N PHE A 372 3.46 -23.02 -29.32
CA PHE A 372 2.90 -24.36 -29.53
C PHE A 372 1.38 -24.49 -29.34
N GLN A 373 0.67 -23.41 -29.07
CA GLN A 373 -0.74 -23.46 -28.68
C GLN A 373 -1.70 -23.78 -29.83
N GLU A 374 -1.29 -23.63 -31.09
CA GLU A 374 -2.09 -24.11 -32.23
C GLU A 374 -2.29 -25.65 -32.17
N VAL A 375 -1.25 -26.39 -31.85
CA VAL A 375 -1.32 -27.87 -31.69
C VAL A 375 -2.21 -28.19 -30.48
N TYR A 376 -2.06 -27.41 -29.40
CA TYR A 376 -2.84 -27.60 -28.18
C TYR A 376 -4.32 -27.34 -28.41
N ARG A 377 -4.68 -26.27 -29.13
CA ARG A 377 -6.07 -25.98 -29.52
C ARG A 377 -6.70 -27.13 -30.32
N LYS A 378 -6.00 -27.67 -31.34
CA LYS A 378 -6.46 -28.80 -32.14
C LYS A 378 -6.69 -30.04 -31.26
N LEU A 379 -5.81 -30.30 -30.32
CA LEU A 379 -5.94 -31.39 -29.35
C LEU A 379 -7.17 -31.23 -28.47
N ILE A 380 -7.43 -30.00 -27.96
CA ILE A 380 -8.62 -29.66 -27.16
C ILE A 380 -9.90 -29.99 -27.97
N GLN A 381 -9.97 -29.54 -29.22
CA GLN A 381 -11.12 -29.77 -30.10
C GLN A 381 -11.33 -31.26 -30.39
N GLU A 382 -10.24 -32.01 -30.62
CA GLU A 382 -10.30 -33.47 -30.88
C GLU A 382 -10.81 -34.23 -29.64
N ILE A 383 -10.27 -33.92 -28.44
CA ILE A 383 -10.71 -34.58 -27.20
C ILE A 383 -12.17 -34.24 -26.89
N ALA A 384 -12.59 -32.99 -27.04
CA ALA A 384 -13.98 -32.59 -26.84
C ALA A 384 -14.91 -33.29 -27.83
N SER A 385 -14.52 -33.40 -29.11
CA SER A 385 -15.27 -34.12 -30.14
C SER A 385 -15.44 -35.60 -29.82
N LYS A 386 -14.38 -36.26 -29.33
CA LYS A 386 -14.45 -37.64 -28.83
C LYS A 386 -15.43 -37.82 -27.67
N ARG A 387 -15.65 -36.74 -26.88
CA ARG A 387 -16.64 -36.70 -25.80
C ARG A 387 -18.04 -36.24 -26.27
N GLY A 388 -18.25 -36.09 -27.56
CA GLY A 388 -19.55 -35.70 -28.16
C GLY A 388 -19.82 -34.21 -28.08
N VAL A 389 -18.83 -33.37 -27.80
CA VAL A 389 -19.01 -31.92 -27.70
C VAL A 389 -18.18 -31.19 -28.76
N SER A 390 -18.86 -30.39 -29.61
CA SER A 390 -18.17 -29.53 -30.57
C SER A 390 -17.85 -28.17 -29.94
N LEU A 391 -16.58 -27.80 -29.94
CA LEU A 391 -16.12 -26.52 -29.44
C LEU A 391 -15.81 -25.58 -30.61
N PRO A 392 -16.53 -24.44 -30.75
CA PRO A 392 -16.29 -23.48 -31.82
C PRO A 392 -15.09 -22.58 -31.50
N ILE A 393 -13.91 -23.18 -31.37
CA ILE A 393 -12.69 -22.49 -30.99
C ILE A 393 -11.98 -21.94 -32.23
N ARG A 394 -11.61 -20.65 -32.15
CA ARG A 394 -10.72 -19.98 -33.09
C ARG A 394 -9.50 -19.44 -32.38
N GLY A 395 -8.32 -19.73 -32.90
CA GLY A 395 -7.07 -19.21 -32.40
C GLY A 395 -6.77 -17.79 -32.86
N VAL A 396 -6.15 -16.99 -31.99
CA VAL A 396 -5.70 -15.63 -32.28
C VAL A 396 -4.29 -15.45 -31.77
N LYS A 397 -3.39 -14.96 -32.64
CA LYS A 397 -2.04 -14.54 -32.24
C LYS A 397 -2.06 -13.10 -31.75
N PRO A 398 -1.51 -12.80 -30.56
CA PRO A 398 -1.46 -11.42 -30.10
C PRO A 398 -0.45 -10.60 -30.96
N HIS A 399 -0.92 -9.53 -31.58
CA HIS A 399 -0.10 -8.67 -32.45
C HIS A 399 0.31 -7.34 -31.81
N ALA A 400 -0.18 -7.03 -30.60
CA ALA A 400 0.10 -5.79 -29.89
C ALA A 400 0.52 -6.08 -28.44
N ASN A 401 1.17 -5.12 -27.80
CA ASN A 401 1.44 -5.22 -26.38
C ASN A 401 0.12 -5.26 -25.57
N LYS A 402 0.18 -5.80 -24.38
CA LYS A 402 -0.98 -6.06 -23.52
C LYS A 402 -1.79 -4.80 -23.20
N VAL A 403 -1.12 -3.67 -22.96
CA VAL A 403 -1.77 -2.38 -22.70
C VAL A 403 -2.62 -1.91 -23.89
N LEU A 404 -2.07 -1.98 -25.11
CA LEU A 404 -2.80 -1.63 -26.32
C LEU A 404 -4.00 -2.56 -26.57
N ARG A 405 -3.89 -3.85 -26.20
CA ARG A 405 -5.02 -4.77 -26.27
C ARG A 405 -6.12 -4.39 -25.29
N ALA A 406 -5.75 -4.14 -24.03
CA ALA A 406 -6.68 -3.73 -22.97
C ALA A 406 -7.40 -2.41 -23.28
N GLN A 407 -6.74 -1.46 -23.93
CA GLN A 407 -7.36 -0.19 -24.36
C GLN A 407 -8.57 -0.39 -25.28
N LYS A 408 -8.68 -1.51 -26.00
CA LYS A 408 -9.88 -1.84 -26.80
C LYS A 408 -11.14 -2.04 -25.93
N LEU A 409 -10.98 -2.38 -24.65
CA LEU A 409 -12.10 -2.53 -23.73
C LEU A 409 -12.60 -1.17 -23.20
N VAL A 410 -11.77 -0.12 -23.22
CA VAL A 410 -12.07 1.20 -22.65
C VAL A 410 -13.41 1.76 -23.15
N PRO A 411 -13.73 1.80 -24.46
CA PRO A 411 -14.99 2.35 -24.95
C PRO A 411 -16.22 1.60 -24.42
N PHE A 412 -16.10 0.31 -24.15
CA PHE A 412 -17.20 -0.51 -23.62
C PHE A 412 -17.43 -0.23 -22.14
N PHE A 413 -16.37 -0.02 -21.36
CA PHE A 413 -16.47 0.34 -19.96
C PHE A 413 -16.91 1.79 -19.77
N GLU A 414 -16.30 2.73 -20.46
CA GLU A 414 -16.64 4.15 -20.43
C GLU A 414 -18.09 4.40 -20.91
N GLY A 415 -18.52 3.71 -21.97
CA GLY A 415 -19.90 3.72 -22.46
C GLY A 415 -20.88 2.99 -21.53
N GLY A 416 -20.40 2.36 -20.44
CA GLY A 416 -21.22 1.64 -19.47
C GLY A 416 -21.96 0.44 -20.07
N LEU A 417 -21.34 -0.23 -21.04
CA LEU A 417 -21.94 -1.37 -21.75
C LEU A 417 -21.68 -2.70 -21.05
N ILE A 418 -20.56 -2.83 -20.28
CA ILE A 418 -20.18 -4.09 -19.62
C ILE A 418 -20.68 -4.10 -18.18
N TYR A 419 -21.33 -5.21 -17.81
CA TYR A 419 -21.88 -5.47 -16.49
C TYR A 419 -21.31 -6.76 -15.92
N PHE A 420 -20.83 -6.72 -14.67
CA PHE A 420 -20.34 -7.90 -13.94
C PHE A 420 -21.45 -8.52 -13.08
N ALA A 421 -21.40 -9.82 -12.88
CA ALA A 421 -22.21 -10.47 -11.87
C ALA A 421 -21.67 -10.18 -10.47
N LYS A 422 -22.53 -10.16 -9.44
CA LYS A 422 -22.09 -10.25 -8.05
C LYS A 422 -21.26 -11.54 -7.88
N GLY A 423 -20.14 -11.47 -7.14
CA GLY A 423 -19.20 -12.58 -6.97
C GLY A 423 -18.04 -12.58 -7.96
N GLN A 424 -17.91 -11.56 -8.82
CA GLN A 424 -16.79 -11.41 -9.76
C GLN A 424 -15.85 -10.26 -9.33
N GLU A 425 -15.77 -9.97 -8.03
CA GLU A 425 -14.98 -8.85 -7.47
C GLU A 425 -13.48 -8.98 -7.80
N GLU A 426 -12.96 -10.21 -7.86
CA GLU A 426 -11.54 -10.44 -8.22
C GLU A 426 -11.25 -10.02 -9.67
N ALA A 427 -12.15 -10.27 -10.59
CA ALA A 427 -12.02 -9.83 -11.99
C ALA A 427 -12.03 -8.30 -12.09
N VAL A 428 -12.92 -7.66 -11.34
CA VAL A 428 -13.00 -6.20 -11.28
C VAL A 428 -11.72 -5.61 -10.67
N LYS A 429 -11.19 -6.25 -9.61
CA LYS A 429 -9.92 -5.84 -9.00
C LYS A 429 -8.78 -5.88 -10.01
N GLN A 430 -8.59 -6.98 -10.73
CA GLN A 430 -7.54 -7.10 -11.74
C GLN A 430 -7.66 -6.03 -12.85
N LEU A 431 -8.88 -5.71 -13.29
CA LEU A 431 -9.13 -4.63 -14.23
C LEU A 431 -8.72 -3.27 -13.67
N LEU A 432 -9.14 -2.93 -12.44
CA LEU A 432 -8.86 -1.63 -11.83
C LEU A 432 -7.38 -1.45 -11.47
N GLU A 433 -6.66 -2.54 -11.24
CA GLU A 433 -5.22 -2.54 -10.97
C GLU A 433 -4.38 -2.62 -12.25
N PHE A 434 -4.98 -2.92 -13.42
CA PHE A 434 -4.27 -3.03 -14.69
C PHE A 434 -3.71 -1.66 -15.15
N PRO A 435 -2.46 -1.56 -15.64
CA PRO A 435 -1.53 -2.62 -16.05
C PRO A 435 -0.60 -3.13 -14.93
N PHE A 436 -0.82 -2.80 -13.68
CA PHE A 436 0.06 -3.06 -12.55
C PHE A 436 -0.40 -4.22 -11.65
N SER A 437 -1.49 -4.91 -12.03
CA SER A 437 -1.97 -6.09 -11.31
C SER A 437 -0.93 -7.22 -11.30
N ALA A 438 -0.87 -7.99 -10.21
CA ALA A 438 0.02 -9.14 -10.10
C ALA A 438 -0.34 -10.25 -11.12
N HIS A 439 -1.63 -10.33 -11.47
CA HIS A 439 -2.19 -11.22 -12.47
C HIS A 439 -3.10 -10.39 -13.36
N ASP A 440 -2.98 -10.55 -14.65
CA ASP A 440 -3.71 -9.76 -15.65
C ASP A 440 -4.33 -10.64 -16.76
N ASP A 441 -4.36 -11.96 -16.52
CA ASP A 441 -4.86 -12.97 -17.45
C ASP A 441 -6.37 -12.78 -17.75
N ILE A 442 -7.15 -12.31 -16.75
CA ILE A 442 -8.57 -12.00 -16.91
C ILE A 442 -8.77 -10.87 -17.93
N VAL A 443 -7.87 -9.87 -17.96
CA VAL A 443 -7.96 -8.74 -18.89
C VAL A 443 -7.83 -9.24 -20.31
N ASP A 444 -6.88 -10.13 -20.62
CA ASP A 444 -6.70 -10.72 -21.93
C ASP A 444 -7.90 -11.61 -22.30
N ALA A 445 -8.40 -12.43 -21.40
CA ALA A 445 -9.61 -13.23 -21.65
C ALA A 445 -10.82 -12.36 -21.98
N LEU A 446 -11.00 -11.22 -21.30
CA LEU A 446 -12.06 -10.24 -21.62
C LEU A 446 -11.83 -9.58 -22.98
N VAL A 447 -10.61 -9.23 -23.33
CA VAL A 447 -10.26 -8.69 -24.66
C VAL A 447 -10.68 -9.68 -25.76
N TYR A 448 -10.32 -10.95 -25.61
CA TYR A 448 -10.66 -11.98 -26.59
C TYR A 448 -12.16 -12.24 -26.67
N ALA A 449 -12.88 -12.20 -25.55
CA ALA A 449 -14.34 -12.31 -25.53
C ALA A 449 -15.02 -11.11 -26.22
N VAL A 450 -14.56 -9.88 -25.99
CA VAL A 450 -15.10 -8.70 -26.69
C VAL A 450 -14.78 -8.74 -28.17
N MET A 451 -13.57 -9.14 -28.57
CA MET A 451 -13.24 -9.37 -29.98
C MET A 451 -14.19 -10.37 -30.64
N ALA A 452 -14.53 -11.46 -29.96
CA ALA A 452 -15.50 -12.43 -30.47
C ALA A 452 -16.90 -11.83 -30.67
N LEU A 453 -17.34 -10.93 -29.77
CA LEU A 453 -18.61 -10.20 -29.93
C LEU A 453 -18.62 -9.24 -31.14
N GLU A 454 -17.49 -8.52 -31.34
CA GLU A 454 -17.36 -7.58 -32.46
C GLU A 454 -17.39 -8.31 -33.82
N GLU A 455 -16.71 -9.42 -33.95
CA GLU A 455 -16.71 -10.22 -35.17
C GLU A 455 -18.09 -10.77 -35.52
N ARG A 456 -18.84 -11.19 -34.50
CA ARG A 456 -20.20 -11.63 -34.68
C ARG A 456 -21.13 -10.50 -35.15
N ALA A 457 -20.89 -9.27 -34.64
CA ALA A 457 -21.65 -8.10 -35.07
C ALA A 457 -21.44 -7.75 -36.56
N THR A 458 -20.23 -7.95 -37.06
CA THR A 458 -19.87 -7.69 -38.46
C THR A 458 -20.38 -8.79 -39.41
N ALA A 459 -20.45 -10.05 -38.94
CA ALA A 459 -20.98 -11.18 -39.71
C ALA A 459 -22.50 -11.16 -39.86
N PHE A 460 -23.21 -10.48 -38.97
CA PHE A 460 -24.67 -10.23 -39.05
C PHE A 460 -24.89 -8.72 -38.94
N PRO A 461 -25.01 -7.98 -40.06
CA PRO A 461 -25.21 -6.53 -40.02
C PRO A 461 -26.61 -6.23 -39.44
N TYR A 462 -26.69 -6.14 -38.11
CA TYR A 462 -27.82 -5.48 -37.49
C TYR A 462 -27.72 -3.99 -37.83
N LYS A 463 -28.74 -3.51 -38.57
CA LYS A 463 -28.98 -2.09 -38.78
C LYS A 463 -29.27 -1.42 -37.46
N PHE A 464 -28.25 -1.06 -36.69
CA PHE A 464 -28.42 -0.13 -35.57
C PHE A 464 -27.13 0.69 -35.31
N LEU A 465 -27.37 2.02 -35.42
CA LEU A 465 -26.59 3.14 -34.95
C LEU A 465 -25.29 3.48 -35.70
N LYS A 466 -25.45 4.18 -36.78
CA LYS A 466 -24.62 5.34 -37.05
C LYS A 466 -24.83 6.32 -35.89
N LEU A 467 -24.00 6.28 -34.87
CA LEU A 467 -23.76 7.41 -33.99
C LEU A 467 -23.05 8.48 -34.81
N ARG A 468 -23.83 9.49 -35.23
CA ARG A 468 -23.32 10.74 -35.76
C ARG A 468 -22.55 11.40 -34.60
N TRP A 469 -21.27 11.52 -34.78
CA TRP A 469 -20.47 12.50 -34.04
C TRP A 469 -20.85 13.88 -34.60
N LEU A 470 -21.43 14.70 -33.75
CA LEU A 470 -21.42 16.15 -33.81
C LEU A 470 -20.71 16.64 -32.56
#